data_fa740123fa30715adf460bdc4bd12f3f
#
_entry.id   fa740123fa30715adf460bdc4bd12f3f
#
_cell.length_a   1.000
_cell.length_b   1.000
_cell.length_c   1.000
_cell.angle_alpha   90.00
_cell.angle_beta   90.00
_cell.angle_gamma   90.00
#
_symmetry.space_group_name_H-M   'P 1'
#
loop_
_entity.id
_entity.type
_entity.pdbx_description
1 polymer ?
#
loop_
_entity_poly.entity_id
_entity_poly.type
_entity_poly.pdbx_seq_one_letter_code
_entity_poly.pdbx_strand_id
1 'polypeptide(L)'
;MNRDLQGRYITISTVGEKAQAFIPATLPPTPPIEWSSELREKFDQALLALGRLDSVSVLLPDTSLFLYMYVRKEAVLSSMIEGTQSSLSDLLLFEFKHQPGVPLDDVQEVSNYVAALHHGLKRLGEDFPLSLRLLKEIHSVLLSKGRGKDCDPGEFRRSQNWIGGSRPGNAAFVPPPPEYVQECMGN
;
A
#
# COMPACT_ATOMS: atom_id res chain seq x y z
N MET A 1 15.80 16.19 8.17
CA MET A 1 16.24 14.84 7.79
C MET A 1 17.33 14.95 6.75
N ASN A 2 18.51 14.42 6.99
CA ASN A 2 19.61 14.48 6.02
C ASN A 2 19.38 13.38 4.95
N ARG A 3 19.25 13.77 3.68
CA ARG A 3 18.97 12.84 2.58
C ARG A 3 20.06 11.82 2.35
N ASP A 4 21.30 12.17 2.67
CA ASP A 4 22.46 11.28 2.49
C ASP A 4 22.43 10.04 3.39
N LEU A 5 21.65 10.09 4.47
CA LEU A 5 21.45 8.97 5.39
C LEU A 5 20.28 8.04 5.02
N GLN A 6 19.49 8.40 4.00
CA GLN A 6 18.28 7.65 3.64
C GLN A 6 18.55 6.57 2.58
N GLY A 7 19.69 6.62 1.93
CA GLY A 7 20.05 5.69 0.87
C GLY A 7 21.13 6.23 -0.05
N ARG A 8 21.34 5.57 -1.18
CA ARG A 8 22.35 5.92 -2.19
C ARG A 8 21.74 5.88 -3.59
N TYR A 9 22.33 6.65 -4.50
CA TYR A 9 22.02 6.56 -5.92
C TYR A 9 23.02 5.63 -6.63
N ILE A 10 22.49 4.81 -7.53
CA ILE A 10 23.29 3.99 -8.45
C ILE A 10 22.96 4.34 -9.89
N THR A 11 23.96 4.29 -10.76
CA THR A 11 23.73 4.49 -12.19
C THR A 11 23.24 3.18 -12.80
N ILE A 12 22.08 3.24 -13.45
CA ILE A 12 21.53 2.13 -14.23
C ILE A 12 21.53 2.49 -15.72
N SER A 13 21.58 1.46 -16.57
CA SER A 13 21.44 1.61 -18.01
C SER A 13 20.14 0.98 -18.45
N THR A 14 19.24 1.77 -19.02
CA THR A 14 17.94 1.31 -19.52
C THR A 14 17.74 1.82 -20.94
N VAL A 15 17.41 0.91 -21.88
CA VAL A 15 17.03 1.24 -23.27
C VAL A 15 17.91 2.34 -23.92
N GLY A 16 19.23 2.23 -23.74
CA GLY A 16 20.22 3.14 -24.39
C GLY A 16 20.48 4.45 -23.67
N GLU A 17 19.96 4.66 -22.46
CA GLU A 17 20.25 5.83 -21.64
C GLU A 17 20.72 5.44 -20.22
N LYS A 18 21.36 6.39 -19.53
CA LYS A 18 21.74 6.27 -18.13
C LYS A 18 20.78 7.03 -17.24
N ALA A 19 20.36 6.40 -16.12
CA ALA A 19 19.53 7.02 -15.10
C ALA A 19 20.12 6.77 -13.72
N GLN A 20 19.72 7.60 -12.73
CA GLN A 20 20.11 7.44 -11.34
C GLN A 20 18.96 6.82 -10.56
N ALA A 21 19.10 5.55 -10.16
CA ALA A 21 18.12 4.86 -9.34
C ALA A 21 18.48 4.97 -7.86
N PHE A 22 17.49 5.20 -7.02
CA PHE A 22 17.66 5.32 -5.58
C PHE A 22 17.53 3.95 -4.91
N ILE A 23 18.55 3.58 -4.12
CA ILE A 23 18.52 2.41 -3.23
C ILE A 23 18.36 2.91 -1.81
N PRO A 24 17.27 2.61 -1.09
CA PRO A 24 17.08 3.02 0.29
C PRO A 24 18.12 2.37 1.20
N ALA A 25 18.45 3.06 2.31
CA ALA A 25 19.22 2.46 3.39
C ALA A 25 18.38 1.38 4.09
N THR A 26 19.07 0.41 4.69
CA THR A 26 18.41 -0.66 5.46
C THR A 26 17.76 -0.13 6.74
N LEU A 27 16.75 -0.84 7.23
CA LEU A 27 16.13 -0.60 8.53
C LEU A 27 16.64 -1.62 9.56
N PRO A 28 16.81 -1.24 10.86
CA PRO A 28 16.64 0.10 11.43
C PRO A 28 17.72 1.10 10.94
N PRO A 29 17.44 2.42 10.95
CA PRO A 29 18.36 3.42 10.41
C PRO A 29 19.65 3.52 11.22
N THR A 30 20.76 3.77 10.52
CA THR A 30 22.06 4.06 11.12
C THR A 30 22.54 5.43 10.62
N PRO A 31 22.75 6.44 11.50
CA PRO A 31 22.55 6.40 12.96
C PRO A 31 21.09 6.22 13.36
N PRO A 32 20.81 5.76 14.59
CA PRO A 32 19.45 5.53 15.08
C PRO A 32 18.65 6.84 15.17
N ILE A 33 17.33 6.71 15.29
CA ILE A 33 16.43 7.87 15.41
C ILE A 33 16.78 8.66 16.68
N GLU A 34 17.04 9.96 16.52
CA GLU A 34 17.23 10.87 17.64
C GLU A 34 15.86 11.19 18.28
N TRP A 35 15.65 10.71 19.49
CA TRP A 35 14.46 10.97 20.27
C TRP A 35 14.54 12.33 20.96
N SER A 36 14.22 13.41 20.22
CA SER A 36 14.04 14.73 20.81
C SER A 36 12.85 14.76 21.78
N SER A 37 12.80 15.75 22.67
CA SER A 37 11.67 15.92 23.59
C SER A 37 10.34 16.08 22.83
N GLU A 38 10.34 16.82 21.74
CA GLU A 38 9.17 17.03 20.89
C GLU A 38 8.71 15.70 20.24
N LEU A 39 9.62 14.89 19.70
CA LEU A 39 9.29 13.60 19.10
C LEU A 39 8.71 12.64 20.14
N ARG A 40 9.28 12.60 21.35
CA ARG A 40 8.76 11.80 22.47
C ARG A 40 7.36 12.23 22.86
N GLU A 41 7.12 13.53 23.01
CA GLU A 41 5.79 14.05 23.32
C GLU A 41 4.74 13.65 22.27
N LYS A 42 5.08 13.76 20.98
CA LYS A 42 4.19 13.31 19.89
C LYS A 42 3.93 11.81 19.92
N PHE A 43 4.94 11.02 20.21
CA PHE A 43 4.82 9.57 20.34
C PHE A 43 3.91 9.20 21.53
N ASP A 44 4.09 9.82 22.68
CA ASP A 44 3.26 9.60 23.88
C ASP A 44 1.80 10.01 23.62
N GLN A 45 1.57 11.16 22.96
CA GLN A 45 0.24 11.58 22.54
C GLN A 45 -0.43 10.57 21.59
N ALA A 46 0.34 10.01 20.65
CA ALA A 46 -0.17 8.99 19.72
C ALA A 46 -0.54 7.68 20.44
N LEU A 47 0.27 7.22 21.38
CA LEU A 47 -0.01 6.03 22.19
C LEU A 47 -1.26 6.23 23.06
N LEU A 48 -1.43 7.40 23.69
CA LEU A 48 -2.63 7.73 24.45
C LEU A 48 -3.88 7.78 23.58
N ALA A 49 -3.78 8.32 22.37
CA ALA A 49 -4.89 8.35 21.42
C ALA A 49 -5.28 6.94 20.97
N LEU A 50 -4.29 6.09 20.69
CA LEU A 50 -4.51 4.69 20.32
C LEU A 50 -5.17 3.90 21.45
N GLY A 51 -4.71 4.05 22.71
CA GLY A 51 -5.32 3.41 23.85
C GLY A 51 -6.77 3.86 24.11
N ARG A 52 -7.09 5.15 23.86
CA ARG A 52 -8.48 5.65 23.91
C ARG A 52 -9.34 5.02 22.83
N LEU A 53 -8.82 4.92 21.59
CA LEU A 53 -9.52 4.28 20.48
C LEU A 53 -9.82 2.81 20.78
N ASP A 54 -8.82 2.09 21.29
CA ASP A 54 -8.98 0.69 21.69
C ASP A 54 -10.08 0.53 22.76
N SER A 55 -10.07 1.37 23.79
CA SER A 55 -11.08 1.34 24.85
C SER A 55 -12.51 1.65 24.34
N VAL A 56 -12.64 2.60 23.42
CA VAL A 56 -13.96 2.95 22.82
C VAL A 56 -14.46 1.86 21.91
N SER A 57 -13.58 1.16 21.19
CA SER A 57 -13.96 0.07 20.28
C SER A 57 -14.71 -1.06 20.97
N VAL A 58 -14.39 -1.32 22.26
CA VAL A 58 -15.08 -2.33 23.08
C VAL A 58 -16.54 -1.96 23.39
N LEU A 59 -16.89 -0.68 23.33
CA LEU A 59 -18.25 -0.19 23.58
C LEU A 59 -19.17 -0.27 22.35
N LEU A 60 -18.63 -0.61 21.17
CA LEU A 60 -19.44 -0.76 19.96
C LEU A 60 -20.33 -2.01 20.07
N PRO A 61 -21.67 -1.89 19.87
CA PRO A 61 -22.59 -3.02 19.95
C PRO A 61 -22.27 -4.13 18.93
N ASP A 62 -21.78 -3.75 17.76
CA ASP A 62 -21.36 -4.65 16.69
C ASP A 62 -20.13 -4.05 15.97
N THR A 63 -18.96 -4.45 16.48
CA THR A 63 -17.68 -4.03 15.91
C THR A 63 -17.50 -4.56 14.47
N SER A 64 -18.07 -5.73 14.15
CA SER A 64 -17.92 -6.34 12.82
C SER A 64 -18.68 -5.55 11.75
N LEU A 65 -19.90 -5.11 12.04
CA LEU A 65 -20.69 -4.27 11.15
C LEU A 65 -20.05 -2.89 10.96
N PHE A 66 -19.52 -2.30 12.03
CA PHE A 66 -18.81 -1.03 11.96
C PHE A 66 -17.56 -1.14 11.06
N LEU A 67 -16.73 -2.15 11.29
CA LEU A 67 -15.55 -2.41 10.47
C LEU A 67 -15.91 -2.72 9.01
N TYR A 68 -16.98 -3.48 8.79
CA TYR A 68 -17.48 -3.76 7.45
C TYR A 68 -17.73 -2.47 6.64
N MET A 69 -18.45 -1.51 7.22
CA MET A 69 -18.77 -0.24 6.56
C MET A 69 -17.54 0.68 6.46
N TYR A 70 -16.69 0.69 7.50
CA TYR A 70 -15.51 1.54 7.54
C TYR A 70 -14.47 1.14 6.50
N VAL A 71 -14.20 -0.15 6.38
CA VAL A 71 -13.26 -0.71 5.38
C VAL A 71 -13.73 -0.37 3.96
N ARG A 72 -15.01 -0.47 3.69
CA ARG A 72 -15.56 -0.13 2.37
C ARG A 72 -15.47 1.36 2.06
N LYS A 73 -15.77 2.19 3.04
CA LYS A 73 -15.61 3.64 2.90
C LYS A 73 -14.14 4.00 2.62
N GLU A 74 -13.21 3.40 3.34
CA GLU A 74 -11.78 3.60 3.14
C GLU A 74 -11.35 3.15 1.73
N ALA A 75 -11.79 1.96 1.30
CA ALA A 75 -11.51 1.44 -0.03
C ALA A 75 -11.98 2.39 -1.15
N VAL A 76 -13.21 2.91 -1.04
CA VAL A 76 -13.75 3.90 -1.99
C VAL A 76 -12.92 5.17 -1.99
N LEU A 77 -12.64 5.76 -0.82
CA LEU A 77 -11.89 7.01 -0.73
C LEU A 77 -10.44 6.87 -1.24
N SER A 78 -9.77 5.78 -0.91
CA SER A 78 -8.42 5.49 -1.40
C SER A 78 -8.40 5.29 -2.91
N SER A 79 -9.34 4.55 -3.47
CA SER A 79 -9.46 4.33 -4.91
C SER A 79 -9.81 5.60 -5.68
N MET A 80 -10.57 6.52 -5.08
CA MET A 80 -10.86 7.84 -5.69
C MET A 80 -9.58 8.68 -5.88
N ILE A 81 -8.59 8.53 -4.99
CA ILE A 81 -7.27 9.19 -5.16
C ILE A 81 -6.56 8.66 -6.41
N GLU A 82 -6.75 7.38 -6.72
CA GLU A 82 -6.19 6.71 -7.91
C GLU A 82 -7.05 6.94 -9.18
N GLY A 83 -8.12 7.73 -9.08
CA GLY A 83 -8.94 8.16 -10.21
C GLY A 83 -10.18 7.30 -10.50
N THR A 84 -10.58 6.38 -9.61
CA THR A 84 -11.86 5.69 -9.73
C THR A 84 -13.04 6.63 -9.40
N GLN A 85 -14.21 6.37 -9.97
CA GLN A 85 -15.42 7.19 -9.77
C GLN A 85 -16.51 6.46 -8.99
N SER A 86 -16.18 5.34 -8.33
CA SER A 86 -17.17 4.57 -7.58
C SER A 86 -17.50 5.22 -6.22
N SER A 87 -18.77 5.14 -5.85
CA SER A 87 -19.26 5.52 -4.52
C SER A 87 -19.44 4.29 -3.61
N LEU A 88 -19.64 4.54 -2.32
CA LEU A 88 -19.98 3.46 -1.38
C LEU A 88 -21.29 2.75 -1.78
N SER A 89 -22.26 3.51 -2.31
CA SER A 89 -23.54 2.94 -2.80
C SER A 89 -23.33 2.03 -4.00
N ASP A 90 -22.47 2.43 -4.95
CA ASP A 90 -22.15 1.61 -6.12
C ASP A 90 -21.45 0.30 -5.72
N LEU A 91 -20.52 0.36 -4.75
CA LEU A 91 -19.87 -0.83 -4.21
C LEU A 91 -20.88 -1.78 -3.58
N LEU A 92 -21.79 -1.28 -2.73
CA LEU A 92 -22.80 -2.11 -2.09
C LEU A 92 -23.77 -2.71 -3.11
N LEU A 93 -24.22 -1.94 -4.11
CA LEU A 93 -25.06 -2.46 -5.19
C LEU A 93 -24.35 -3.59 -5.96
N PHE A 94 -23.09 -3.42 -6.28
CA PHE A 94 -22.27 -4.44 -6.95
C PHE A 94 -22.15 -5.72 -6.12
N GLU A 95 -21.88 -5.60 -4.83
CA GLU A 95 -21.78 -6.75 -3.91
C GLU A 95 -23.13 -7.50 -3.79
N PHE A 96 -24.26 -6.79 -3.85
CA PHE A 96 -25.60 -7.38 -3.90
C PHE A 96 -26.05 -7.82 -5.31
N LYS A 97 -25.11 -7.86 -6.27
CA LYS A 97 -25.39 -8.24 -7.67
C LYS A 97 -26.39 -7.32 -8.40
N HIS A 98 -26.51 -6.08 -7.98
CA HIS A 98 -27.21 -5.04 -8.70
C HIS A 98 -26.25 -4.28 -9.64
N GLN A 99 -26.82 -3.66 -10.67
CA GLN A 99 -26.01 -2.89 -11.62
C GLN A 99 -25.63 -1.53 -11.00
N PRO A 100 -24.34 -1.21 -10.84
CA PRO A 100 -23.93 0.10 -10.34
C PRO A 100 -24.14 1.19 -11.40
N GLY A 101 -24.21 2.45 -10.95
CA GLY A 101 -24.34 3.61 -11.82
C GLY A 101 -23.03 4.10 -12.47
N VAL A 102 -21.95 3.39 -12.28
CA VAL A 102 -20.57 3.74 -12.71
C VAL A 102 -19.92 2.57 -13.45
N PRO A 103 -18.77 2.76 -14.12
CA PRO A 103 -18.05 1.69 -14.80
C PRO A 103 -17.79 0.48 -13.88
N LEU A 104 -18.07 -0.73 -14.38
CA LEU A 104 -17.91 -1.96 -13.63
C LEU A 104 -16.46 -2.19 -13.18
N ASP A 105 -15.47 -1.78 -13.97
CA ASP A 105 -14.06 -1.93 -13.63
C ASP A 105 -13.67 -1.13 -12.39
N ASP A 106 -14.20 0.09 -12.24
CA ASP A 106 -13.94 0.94 -11.06
C ASP A 106 -14.46 0.30 -9.77
N VAL A 107 -15.69 -0.24 -9.83
CA VAL A 107 -16.29 -0.91 -8.66
C VAL A 107 -15.60 -2.24 -8.36
N GLN A 108 -15.18 -2.96 -9.41
CA GLN A 108 -14.43 -4.21 -9.27
C GLN A 108 -13.08 -3.98 -8.57
N GLU A 109 -12.38 -2.89 -8.88
CA GLU A 109 -11.12 -2.54 -8.22
C GLU A 109 -11.31 -2.27 -6.72
N VAL A 110 -12.34 -1.51 -6.37
CA VAL A 110 -12.69 -1.26 -4.96
C VAL A 110 -13.06 -2.56 -4.24
N SER A 111 -13.84 -3.44 -4.89
CA SER A 111 -14.18 -4.75 -4.33
C SER A 111 -12.95 -5.64 -4.13
N ASN A 112 -12.00 -5.63 -5.07
CA ASN A 112 -10.73 -6.33 -4.93
C ASN A 112 -9.91 -5.80 -3.75
N TYR A 113 -9.90 -4.46 -3.54
CA TYR A 113 -9.21 -3.84 -2.39
C TYR A 113 -9.78 -4.37 -1.06
N VAL A 114 -11.11 -4.38 -0.93
CA VAL A 114 -11.77 -4.95 0.27
C VAL A 114 -11.40 -6.42 0.47
N ALA A 115 -11.43 -7.21 -0.60
CA ALA A 115 -11.05 -8.63 -0.54
C ALA A 115 -9.58 -8.83 -0.14
N ALA A 116 -8.67 -8.02 -0.68
CA ALA A 116 -7.24 -8.05 -0.36
C ALA A 116 -6.97 -7.69 1.09
N LEU A 117 -7.63 -6.64 1.61
CA LEU A 117 -7.52 -6.24 3.02
C LEU A 117 -8.05 -7.34 3.96
N HIS A 118 -9.22 -7.91 3.66
CA HIS A 118 -9.78 -9.04 4.41
C HIS A 118 -8.85 -10.25 4.41
N HIS A 119 -8.25 -10.59 3.26
CA HIS A 119 -7.28 -11.67 3.16
C HIS A 119 -6.08 -11.43 4.09
N GLY A 120 -5.49 -10.22 4.03
CA GLY A 120 -4.37 -9.86 4.88
C GLY A 120 -4.69 -9.93 6.37
N LEU A 121 -5.81 -9.32 6.80
CA LEU A 121 -6.25 -9.35 8.21
C LEU A 121 -6.53 -10.78 8.70
N LYS A 122 -7.17 -11.61 7.88
CA LYS A 122 -7.43 -13.02 8.22
C LYS A 122 -6.12 -13.77 8.44
N ARG A 123 -5.14 -13.63 7.53
CA ARG A 123 -3.84 -14.29 7.64
C ARG A 123 -3.09 -13.87 8.91
N LEU A 124 -3.10 -12.56 9.22
CA LEU A 124 -2.49 -12.05 10.45
C LEU A 124 -3.19 -12.57 11.70
N GLY A 125 -4.52 -12.72 11.68
CA GLY A 125 -5.31 -13.31 12.76
C GLY A 125 -5.07 -14.83 12.95
N GLU A 126 -4.51 -15.50 11.96
CA GLU A 126 -4.08 -16.91 11.99
C GLU A 126 -2.58 -17.04 12.40
N ASP A 127 -2.01 -16.02 13.03
CA ASP A 127 -0.59 -15.95 13.43
C ASP A 127 0.41 -16.06 12.25
N PHE A 128 -0.05 -15.78 11.02
CA PHE A 128 0.85 -15.73 9.88
C PHE A 128 1.65 -14.43 9.92
N PRO A 129 2.99 -14.47 9.84
CA PRO A 129 3.80 -13.27 10.02
C PRO A 129 3.61 -12.26 8.87
N LEU A 130 3.74 -10.96 9.19
CA LEU A 130 3.91 -9.93 8.18
C LEU A 130 5.23 -10.19 7.44
N SER A 131 5.13 -10.59 6.19
CA SER A 131 6.25 -11.09 5.40
C SER A 131 6.07 -10.75 3.92
N LEU A 132 7.14 -10.86 3.12
CA LEU A 132 7.05 -10.69 1.67
C LEU A 132 6.06 -11.67 1.02
N ARG A 133 5.92 -12.86 1.59
CA ARG A 133 4.93 -13.83 1.14
C ARG A 133 3.51 -13.31 1.34
N LEU A 134 3.20 -12.76 2.52
CA LEU A 134 1.88 -12.19 2.78
C LEU A 134 1.60 -11.00 1.85
N LEU A 135 2.58 -10.12 1.62
CA LEU A 135 2.43 -9.00 0.69
C LEU A 135 2.12 -9.49 -0.74
N LYS A 136 2.79 -10.54 -1.20
CA LYS A 136 2.51 -11.15 -2.51
C LYS A 136 1.12 -11.79 -2.58
N GLU A 137 0.69 -12.48 -1.52
CA GLU A 137 -0.67 -13.03 -1.42
C GLU A 137 -1.72 -11.92 -1.50
N ILE A 138 -1.56 -10.82 -0.74
CA ILE A 138 -2.45 -9.65 -0.76
C ILE A 138 -2.49 -9.00 -2.16
N HIS A 139 -1.32 -8.79 -2.77
CA HIS A 139 -1.20 -8.23 -4.12
C HIS A 139 -1.89 -9.12 -5.18
N SER A 140 -1.78 -10.44 -5.04
CA SER A 140 -2.46 -11.39 -5.94
C SER A 140 -3.98 -11.27 -5.85
N VAL A 141 -4.53 -11.09 -4.65
CA VAL A 141 -5.97 -10.87 -4.45
C VAL A 141 -6.39 -9.51 -5.00
N LEU A 142 -5.61 -8.46 -4.74
CA LEU A 142 -5.88 -7.09 -5.18
C LEU A 142 -6.00 -6.99 -6.71
N LEU A 143 -5.12 -7.65 -7.45
CA LEU A 143 -5.09 -7.61 -8.91
C LEU A 143 -5.76 -8.83 -9.57
N SER A 144 -6.57 -9.58 -8.83
CA SER A 144 -7.20 -10.82 -9.35
C SER A 144 -8.18 -10.59 -10.51
N LYS A 145 -8.77 -9.39 -10.59
CA LYS A 145 -9.76 -9.02 -11.62
C LYS A 145 -9.60 -7.53 -11.97
N GLY A 146 -10.14 -7.13 -13.13
CA GLY A 146 -10.09 -5.75 -13.60
C GLY A 146 -8.71 -5.36 -14.16
N ARG A 147 -8.39 -4.06 -14.05
CA ARG A 147 -7.10 -3.52 -14.50
C ARG A 147 -5.96 -4.14 -13.68
N GLY A 148 -4.90 -4.53 -14.35
CA GLY A 148 -3.72 -5.12 -13.69
C GLY A 148 -3.72 -6.64 -13.54
N LYS A 149 -4.81 -7.35 -13.87
CA LYS A 149 -4.88 -8.82 -13.80
C LYS A 149 -3.80 -9.54 -14.63
N ASP A 150 -3.33 -8.89 -15.69
CA ASP A 150 -2.31 -9.42 -16.60
C ASP A 150 -0.89 -8.90 -16.26
N CYS A 151 -0.72 -8.25 -15.10
CA CYS A 151 0.54 -7.66 -14.64
C CYS A 151 1.23 -8.51 -13.56
N ASP A 152 1.26 -9.81 -13.72
CA ASP A 152 1.87 -10.77 -12.79
C ASP A 152 1.40 -10.58 -11.33
N PRO A 153 0.08 -10.72 -11.00
CA PRO A 153 -0.44 -10.56 -9.65
C PRO A 153 0.29 -11.45 -8.63
N GLY A 154 0.76 -10.85 -7.55
CA GLY A 154 1.53 -11.56 -6.52
C GLY A 154 3.02 -11.65 -6.79
N GLU A 155 3.52 -11.07 -7.88
CA GLU A 155 4.95 -11.05 -8.17
C GLU A 155 5.54 -9.63 -8.11
N PHE A 156 6.83 -9.54 -7.76
CA PHE A 156 7.56 -8.30 -7.89
C PHE A 156 7.83 -7.99 -9.36
N ARG A 157 7.87 -6.70 -9.69
CA ARG A 157 8.14 -6.23 -11.06
C ARG A 157 9.48 -6.73 -11.61
N ARG A 158 9.51 -6.95 -12.91
CA ARG A 158 10.71 -7.36 -13.66
C ARG A 158 11.25 -6.24 -14.56
N SER A 159 10.53 -5.12 -14.62
CA SER A 159 10.93 -3.94 -15.41
C SER A 159 11.22 -2.75 -14.51
N GLN A 160 12.01 -1.79 -15.03
CA GLN A 160 12.28 -0.56 -14.33
C GLN A 160 11.07 0.38 -14.38
N ASN A 161 10.66 0.87 -13.22
CA ASN A 161 9.64 1.91 -13.06
C ASN A 161 10.30 3.27 -12.81
N TRP A 162 9.54 4.34 -13.04
CA TRP A 162 9.96 5.71 -12.72
C TRP A 162 8.73 6.58 -12.43
N ILE A 163 8.95 7.70 -11.75
CA ILE A 163 7.91 8.67 -11.39
C ILE A 163 8.26 10.00 -12.05
N GLY A 164 7.27 10.58 -12.74
CA GLY A 164 7.45 11.80 -13.52
C GLY A 164 8.32 11.59 -14.77
N GLY A 165 8.21 12.50 -15.74
CA GLY A 165 8.90 12.35 -17.00
C GLY A 165 8.36 11.25 -17.91
N SER A 166 8.92 11.15 -19.11
CA SER A 166 8.51 10.17 -20.14
C SER A 166 9.40 8.92 -20.17
N ARG A 167 10.53 8.92 -19.44
CA ARG A 167 11.54 7.86 -19.43
C ARG A 167 12.44 7.98 -18.19
N PRO A 168 13.17 6.93 -17.81
CA PRO A 168 14.05 6.96 -16.62
C PRO A 168 15.08 8.10 -16.63
N GLY A 169 15.64 8.45 -17.78
CA GLY A 169 16.68 9.48 -17.89
C GLY A 169 16.18 10.91 -17.64
N ASN A 170 14.87 11.18 -17.75
CA ASN A 170 14.25 12.47 -17.43
C ASN A 170 13.21 12.39 -16.31
N ALA A 171 13.21 11.32 -15.57
CA ALA A 171 12.27 11.09 -14.45
C ALA A 171 12.59 11.98 -13.24
N ALA A 172 11.56 12.36 -12.50
CA ALA A 172 11.72 13.04 -11.22
C ALA A 172 12.29 12.10 -10.14
N PHE A 173 11.94 10.81 -10.22
CA PHE A 173 12.45 9.79 -9.30
C PHE A 173 12.48 8.42 -9.99
N VAL A 174 13.58 7.70 -9.79
CA VAL A 174 13.74 6.31 -10.25
C VAL A 174 13.93 5.42 -9.02
N PRO A 175 12.96 4.56 -8.70
CA PRO A 175 13.04 3.63 -7.58
C PRO A 175 14.07 2.52 -7.82
N PRO A 176 14.36 1.66 -6.82
CA PRO A 176 15.32 0.57 -6.95
C PRO A 176 15.11 -0.24 -8.24
N PRO A 177 16.16 -0.69 -8.93
CA PRO A 177 16.02 -1.64 -10.03
C PRO A 177 15.36 -2.94 -9.60
N PRO A 178 14.75 -3.70 -10.53
CA PRO A 178 14.03 -4.94 -10.21
C PRO A 178 14.82 -5.93 -9.37
N GLU A 179 16.10 -6.08 -9.61
CA GLU A 179 17.02 -6.97 -8.89
C GLU A 179 17.23 -6.59 -7.42
N TYR A 180 16.98 -5.33 -7.04
CA TYR A 180 17.09 -4.84 -5.66
C TYR A 180 15.75 -4.82 -4.91
N VAL A 181 14.62 -5.00 -5.61
CA VAL A 181 13.29 -4.84 -5.00
C VAL A 181 13.09 -5.81 -3.84
N GLN A 182 13.41 -7.08 -4.04
CA GLN A 182 13.21 -8.09 -3.00
C GLN A 182 14.07 -7.82 -1.76
N GLU A 183 15.33 -7.41 -1.93
CA GLU A 183 16.22 -7.03 -0.83
C GLU A 183 15.67 -5.81 -0.09
N CYS A 184 15.32 -4.74 -0.84
CA CYS A 184 14.78 -3.51 -0.23
C CYS A 184 13.45 -3.70 0.51
N MET A 185 12.64 -4.66 0.09
CA MET A 185 11.36 -4.98 0.73
C MET A 185 11.49 -5.94 1.91
N GLY A 186 12.62 -6.66 2.03
CA GLY A 186 12.88 -7.63 3.09
C GLY A 186 13.66 -7.08 4.29
N ASN A 187 14.16 -5.85 4.16
CA ASN A 187 14.93 -5.14 5.22
C ASN A 187 13.99 -4.26 6.13
#